data_99ad8600a0e12eae33eb6c0d0f76fe74
#
_entry.id   99ad8600a0e12eae33eb6c0d0f76fe74
#
_cell.length_a   1.000
_cell.length_b   1.000
_cell.length_c   1.000
_cell.angle_alpha   90.00
_cell.angle_beta   90.00
_cell.angle_gamma   90.00
#
_symmetry.space_group_name_H-M   'P 1'
#
loop_
_entity.id
_entity.type
_entity.pdbx_description
1 polymer ?
#
loop_
_entity_poly.entity_id
_entity_poly.type
_entity_poly.pdbx_seq_one_letter_code
_entity_poly.pdbx_strand_id
1 'polypeptide(L)'
;EIPLRLVGSEMCIETAKDVLSSGIQTSQVNVAIQEANIAETKAKLWQQEQDYRRYANLLAEESVSQQQYEQVKTAYEATQARYQALLQQKEAAKSQYSETSKKSTGIEANILRKEADLDMAKLNLSYTIVTAPYDGYMGRRTLEPGQFVQAGQTISYLVRGNDKWITANYKETQISHIYIGQKVRIKVD
;
A
#
# COMPACT_ATOMS: atom_id res chain seq x y z
N GLU A 1 -28.57 -3.63 5.16
CA GLU A 1 -28.05 -4.96 4.74
C GLU A 1 -26.81 -4.72 3.88
N ILE A 2 -25.63 -5.03 4.42
CA ILE A 2 -24.37 -5.06 3.66
C ILE A 2 -24.51 -6.26 2.70
N PRO A 3 -24.47 -6.05 1.39
CA PRO A 3 -24.66 -7.16 0.47
C PRO A 3 -23.55 -8.20 0.65
N LEU A 4 -23.92 -9.46 0.75
CA LEU A 4 -23.02 -10.63 0.93
C LEU A 4 -21.80 -10.66 -0.03
N ARG A 5 -21.88 -9.96 -1.17
CA ARG A 5 -20.77 -9.79 -2.11
C ARG A 5 -19.58 -8.97 -1.57
N LEU A 6 -19.81 -8.02 -0.65
CA LEU A 6 -18.76 -7.22 -0.04
C LEU A 6 -17.96 -8.02 0.99
N VAL A 7 -18.64 -8.85 1.79
CA VAL A 7 -18.00 -9.73 2.78
C VAL A 7 -17.08 -10.75 2.11
N GLY A 8 -17.48 -11.28 0.94
CA GLY A 8 -16.62 -12.21 0.18
C GLY A 8 -15.36 -11.55 -0.41
N SER A 9 -15.42 -10.29 -0.83
CA SER A 9 -14.26 -9.59 -1.40
C SER A 9 -13.26 -9.16 -0.33
N GLU A 10 -13.71 -8.70 0.82
CA GLU A 10 -12.83 -8.36 1.97
C GLU A 10 -12.08 -9.58 2.48
N MET A 11 -12.77 -10.71 2.65
CA MET A 11 -12.15 -11.98 3.07
C MET A 11 -11.14 -12.51 2.04
N CYS A 12 -11.38 -12.32 0.73
CA CYS A 12 -10.42 -12.67 -0.31
C CYS A 12 -9.15 -11.81 -0.26
N ILE A 13 -9.26 -10.53 0.05
CA ILE A 13 -8.13 -9.60 0.19
C ILE A 13 -7.28 -9.97 1.41
N GLU A 14 -7.92 -10.24 2.54
CA GLU A 14 -7.24 -10.63 3.77
C GLU A 14 -6.49 -11.96 3.60
N THR A 15 -7.14 -12.96 3.04
CA THR A 15 -6.53 -14.26 2.70
C THR A 15 -5.34 -14.08 1.73
N ALA A 16 -5.45 -13.22 0.73
CA ALA A 16 -4.37 -12.95 -0.21
C ALA A 16 -3.17 -12.29 0.48
N LYS A 17 -3.38 -11.38 1.42
CA LYS A 17 -2.32 -10.77 2.24
C LYS A 17 -1.60 -11.81 3.10
N ASP A 18 -2.35 -12.70 3.75
CA ASP A 18 -1.79 -13.75 4.61
C ASP A 18 -0.96 -14.76 3.81
N VAL A 19 -1.44 -15.19 2.66
CA VAL A 19 -0.69 -16.09 1.77
C VAL A 19 0.61 -15.44 1.29
N LEU A 20 0.58 -14.13 0.97
CA LEU A 20 1.77 -13.40 0.55
C LEU A 20 2.78 -13.21 1.69
N SER A 21 2.32 -12.84 2.88
CA SER A 21 3.19 -12.69 4.05
C SER A 21 3.89 -14.00 4.39
N SER A 22 3.14 -15.11 4.37
CA SER A 22 3.67 -16.46 4.57
C SER A 22 4.67 -16.85 3.46
N GLY A 23 4.41 -16.47 2.21
CA GLY A 23 5.31 -16.70 1.07
C GLY A 23 6.63 -15.93 1.20
N ILE A 24 6.58 -14.67 1.65
CA ILE A 24 7.77 -13.86 1.94
C ILE A 24 8.58 -14.48 3.07
N GLN A 25 7.93 -14.85 4.17
CA GLN A 25 8.58 -15.48 5.32
C GLN A 25 9.27 -16.81 4.93
N THR A 26 8.59 -17.65 4.15
CA THR A 26 9.16 -18.90 3.65
C THR A 26 10.40 -18.66 2.78
N SER A 27 10.35 -17.68 1.88
CA SER A 27 11.48 -17.31 1.03
C SER A 27 12.65 -16.76 1.86
N GLN A 28 12.38 -15.98 2.91
CA GLN A 28 13.39 -15.46 3.84
C GLN A 28 14.07 -16.59 4.62
N VAL A 29 13.29 -17.55 5.11
CA VAL A 29 13.82 -18.75 5.80
C VAL A 29 14.72 -19.56 4.86
N ASN A 30 14.34 -19.72 3.58
CA ASN A 30 15.18 -20.41 2.60
C ASN A 30 16.54 -19.72 2.41
N VAL A 31 16.60 -18.39 2.38
CA VAL A 31 17.88 -17.65 2.34
C VAL A 31 18.72 -17.96 3.58
N ALA A 32 18.10 -17.94 4.78
CA ALA A 32 18.81 -18.23 6.03
C ALA A 32 19.36 -19.68 6.07
N ILE A 33 18.61 -20.65 5.53
CA ILE A 33 19.08 -22.04 5.40
C ILE A 33 20.32 -22.11 4.49
N GLN A 34 20.32 -21.41 3.36
CA GLN A 34 21.50 -21.38 2.48
C GLN A 34 22.69 -20.72 3.16
N GLU A 35 22.48 -19.68 3.95
CA GLU A 35 23.54 -19.02 4.74
C GLU A 35 24.14 -19.97 5.79
N ALA A 36 23.32 -20.75 6.47
CA ALA A 36 23.79 -21.76 7.41
C ALA A 36 24.64 -22.86 6.71
N ASN A 37 24.17 -23.37 5.56
CA ASN A 37 24.89 -24.34 4.75
C ASN A 37 26.24 -23.81 4.24
N ILE A 38 26.28 -22.53 3.87
CA ILE A 38 27.51 -21.83 3.47
C ILE A 38 28.48 -21.75 4.65
N ALA A 39 27.98 -21.39 5.84
CA ALA A 39 28.82 -21.28 7.04
C ALA A 39 29.44 -22.63 7.42
N GLU A 40 28.65 -23.70 7.39
CA GLU A 40 29.16 -25.08 7.60
C GLU A 40 30.23 -25.44 6.58
N THR A 41 29.92 -25.26 5.28
CA THR A 41 30.85 -25.63 4.21
C THR A 41 32.12 -24.80 4.23
N LYS A 42 32.03 -23.52 4.63
CA LYS A 42 33.16 -22.61 4.81
C LYS A 42 34.10 -23.11 5.92
N ALA A 43 33.57 -23.58 7.05
CA ALA A 43 34.37 -24.15 8.13
C ALA A 43 35.10 -25.43 7.66
N LYS A 44 34.40 -26.30 6.91
CA LYS A 44 34.98 -27.49 6.31
C LYS A 44 36.05 -27.17 5.26
N LEU A 45 35.81 -26.16 4.42
CA LEU A 45 36.78 -25.69 3.43
C LEU A 45 38.06 -25.20 4.12
N TRP A 46 37.93 -24.41 5.20
CA TRP A 46 39.09 -23.95 5.97
C TRP A 46 39.90 -25.10 6.52
N GLN A 47 39.26 -26.14 7.07
CA GLN A 47 39.95 -27.35 7.55
C GLN A 47 40.69 -28.05 6.41
N GLN A 48 40.05 -28.29 5.27
CA GLN A 48 40.65 -28.93 4.11
C GLN A 48 41.81 -28.09 3.53
N GLU A 49 41.74 -26.79 3.57
CA GLU A 49 42.81 -25.88 3.16
C GLU A 49 44.05 -26.03 4.07
N GLN A 50 43.85 -26.14 5.40
CA GLN A 50 44.96 -26.35 6.33
C GLN A 50 45.62 -27.72 6.11
N ASP A 51 44.80 -28.75 5.89
CA ASP A 51 45.30 -30.10 5.59
C ASP A 51 46.07 -30.11 4.25
N TYR A 52 45.53 -29.50 3.21
CA TYR A 52 46.19 -29.36 1.91
C TYR A 52 47.57 -28.67 2.04
N ARG A 53 47.63 -27.53 2.76
CA ARG A 53 48.90 -26.83 2.99
C ARG A 53 49.90 -27.67 3.78
N ARG A 54 49.45 -28.40 4.80
CA ARG A 54 50.26 -29.30 5.60
C ARG A 54 50.85 -30.43 4.75
N TYR A 55 50.01 -31.08 3.95
CA TYR A 55 50.45 -32.19 3.08
C TYR A 55 51.38 -31.72 1.94
N ALA A 56 51.19 -30.47 1.44
CA ALA A 56 52.10 -29.89 0.47
C ALA A 56 53.53 -29.71 1.05
N ASN A 57 53.63 -29.26 2.31
CA ASN A 57 54.92 -29.12 2.98
C ASN A 57 55.55 -30.49 3.26
N LEU A 58 54.78 -31.46 3.75
CA LEU A 58 55.25 -32.82 4.01
C LEU A 58 55.71 -33.55 2.75
N LEU A 59 55.07 -33.28 1.61
CA LEU A 59 55.51 -33.81 0.31
C LEU A 59 56.87 -33.25 -0.11
N ALA A 60 57.08 -31.93 0.12
CA ALA A 60 58.38 -31.28 -0.15
C ALA A 60 59.49 -31.84 0.73
N GLU A 61 59.16 -32.35 1.90
CA GLU A 61 60.09 -33.02 2.84
C GLU A 61 60.17 -34.54 2.61
N GLU A 62 59.57 -35.06 1.50
CA GLU A 62 59.49 -36.49 1.16
C GLU A 62 58.89 -37.37 2.27
N SER A 63 58.11 -36.75 3.18
CA SER A 63 57.54 -37.43 4.35
C SER A 63 56.18 -38.08 4.10
N VAL A 64 55.55 -37.84 2.94
CA VAL A 64 54.26 -38.43 2.50
C VAL A 64 54.35 -38.87 1.04
N SER A 65 53.48 -39.80 0.65
CA SER A 65 53.39 -40.25 -0.74
C SER A 65 52.64 -39.25 -1.63
N GLN A 66 52.98 -39.23 -2.89
CA GLN A 66 52.28 -38.43 -3.91
C GLN A 66 50.75 -38.72 -3.92
N GLN A 67 50.39 -39.99 -3.75
CA GLN A 67 48.99 -40.42 -3.70
C GLN A 67 48.23 -39.75 -2.52
N GLN A 68 48.83 -39.72 -1.34
CA GLN A 68 48.21 -39.04 -0.16
C GLN A 68 48.03 -37.57 -0.37
N TYR A 69 48.99 -36.87 -0.96
CA TYR A 69 48.86 -35.48 -1.31
C TYR A 69 47.72 -35.22 -2.32
N GLU A 70 47.65 -36.03 -3.38
CA GLU A 70 46.59 -35.89 -4.41
C GLU A 70 45.20 -36.16 -3.84
N GLN A 71 45.05 -37.08 -2.90
CA GLN A 71 43.78 -37.31 -2.20
C GLN A 71 43.32 -36.05 -1.43
N VAL A 72 44.22 -35.43 -0.65
CA VAL A 72 43.92 -34.24 0.14
C VAL A 72 43.63 -33.04 -0.77
N LYS A 73 44.41 -32.88 -1.85
CA LYS A 73 44.20 -31.85 -2.87
C LYS A 73 42.80 -31.99 -3.51
N THR A 74 42.43 -33.18 -3.93
CA THR A 74 41.13 -33.48 -4.53
C THR A 74 39.98 -33.19 -3.54
N ALA A 75 40.15 -33.52 -2.27
CA ALA A 75 39.16 -33.22 -1.23
C ALA A 75 38.98 -31.71 -1.01
N TYR A 76 40.08 -30.94 -1.02
CA TYR A 76 40.06 -29.50 -0.95
C TYR A 76 39.34 -28.89 -2.17
N GLU A 77 39.72 -29.27 -3.39
CA GLU A 77 39.12 -28.77 -4.64
C GLU A 77 37.62 -29.10 -4.71
N ALA A 78 37.21 -30.30 -4.31
CA ALA A 78 35.81 -30.70 -4.26
C ALA A 78 35.02 -29.85 -3.26
N THR A 79 35.59 -29.58 -2.08
CA THR A 79 34.93 -28.72 -1.05
C THR A 79 34.85 -27.29 -1.51
N GLN A 80 35.87 -26.77 -2.20
CA GLN A 80 35.88 -25.43 -2.80
C GLN A 80 34.79 -25.32 -3.87
N ALA A 81 34.66 -26.29 -4.76
CA ALA A 81 33.61 -26.30 -5.78
C ALA A 81 32.21 -26.32 -5.14
N ARG A 82 32.03 -27.12 -4.07
CA ARG A 82 30.77 -27.15 -3.31
C ARG A 82 30.44 -25.79 -2.66
N TYR A 83 31.44 -25.14 -2.09
CA TYR A 83 31.25 -23.79 -1.51
C TYR A 83 30.79 -22.79 -2.57
N GLN A 84 31.41 -22.79 -3.75
CA GLN A 84 30.99 -21.96 -4.88
C GLN A 84 29.57 -22.27 -5.34
N ALA A 85 29.18 -23.52 -5.42
CA ALA A 85 27.82 -23.90 -5.78
C ALA A 85 26.79 -23.41 -4.76
N LEU A 86 27.09 -23.45 -3.45
CA LEU A 86 26.23 -22.93 -2.40
C LEU A 86 26.09 -21.40 -2.46
N LEU A 87 27.15 -20.67 -2.84
CA LEU A 87 27.05 -19.24 -3.08
C LEU A 87 26.06 -18.91 -4.22
N GLN A 88 26.09 -19.68 -5.30
CA GLN A 88 25.12 -19.52 -6.40
C GLN A 88 23.69 -19.86 -5.96
N GLN A 89 23.51 -20.92 -5.16
CA GLN A 89 22.21 -21.27 -4.59
C GLN A 89 21.66 -20.17 -3.66
N LYS A 90 22.51 -19.55 -2.83
CA LYS A 90 22.13 -18.40 -2.02
C LYS A 90 21.64 -17.22 -2.89
N GLU A 91 22.37 -16.91 -3.96
CA GLU A 91 21.99 -15.80 -4.85
C GLU A 91 20.66 -16.09 -5.58
N ALA A 92 20.43 -17.35 -5.99
CA ALA A 92 19.14 -17.77 -6.52
C ALA A 92 18.00 -17.64 -5.50
N ALA A 93 18.23 -18.09 -4.24
CA ALA A 93 17.23 -17.94 -3.16
C ALA A 93 16.93 -16.45 -2.86
N LYS A 94 17.94 -15.59 -2.90
CA LYS A 94 17.80 -14.14 -2.70
C LYS A 94 17.03 -13.49 -3.85
N SER A 95 17.26 -13.92 -5.07
CA SER A 95 16.48 -13.46 -6.24
C SER A 95 15.01 -13.87 -6.11
N GLN A 96 14.73 -15.09 -5.68
CA GLN A 96 13.37 -15.58 -5.42
C GLN A 96 12.67 -14.77 -4.31
N TYR A 97 13.38 -14.46 -3.22
CA TYR A 97 12.86 -13.59 -2.16
C TYR A 97 12.51 -12.18 -2.71
N SER A 98 13.41 -11.60 -3.50
CA SER A 98 13.18 -10.27 -4.14
C SER A 98 11.97 -10.31 -5.08
N GLU A 99 11.81 -11.35 -5.86
CA GLU A 99 10.65 -11.54 -6.75
C GLU A 99 9.35 -11.61 -5.96
N THR A 100 9.31 -12.44 -4.92
CA THR A 100 8.14 -12.60 -4.05
C THR A 100 7.77 -11.27 -3.36
N SER A 101 8.77 -10.54 -2.87
CA SER A 101 8.59 -9.22 -2.27
C SER A 101 8.03 -8.19 -3.26
N LYS A 102 8.52 -8.16 -4.50
CA LYS A 102 7.99 -7.27 -5.55
C LYS A 102 6.54 -7.62 -5.95
N LYS A 103 6.20 -8.92 -5.99
CA LYS A 103 4.81 -9.36 -6.21
C LYS A 103 3.88 -8.86 -5.10
N SER A 104 4.34 -8.89 -3.84
CA SER A 104 3.59 -8.34 -2.70
C SER A 104 3.29 -6.86 -2.88
N THR A 105 4.30 -6.06 -3.21
CA THR A 105 4.13 -4.62 -3.47
C THR A 105 3.14 -4.35 -4.61
N GLY A 106 3.15 -5.16 -5.66
CA GLY A 106 2.19 -5.05 -6.77
C GLY A 106 0.75 -5.34 -6.34
N ILE A 107 0.55 -6.31 -5.46
CA ILE A 107 -0.77 -6.64 -4.92
C ILE A 107 -1.27 -5.55 -3.96
N GLU A 108 -0.40 -5.02 -3.10
CA GLU A 108 -0.72 -3.88 -2.23
C GLU A 108 -1.17 -2.65 -3.05
N ALA A 109 -0.47 -2.33 -4.14
CA ALA A 109 -0.86 -1.25 -5.04
C ALA A 109 -2.25 -1.50 -5.68
N ASN A 110 -2.57 -2.75 -6.03
CA ASN A 110 -3.89 -3.11 -6.54
C ASN A 110 -4.98 -2.98 -5.48
N ILE A 111 -4.69 -3.33 -4.23
CA ILE A 111 -5.62 -3.16 -3.10
C ILE A 111 -5.93 -1.67 -2.91
N LEU A 112 -4.91 -0.81 -2.82
CA LEU A 112 -5.10 0.64 -2.70
C LEU A 112 -5.94 1.23 -3.84
N ARG A 113 -5.75 0.73 -5.07
CA ARG A 113 -6.59 1.14 -6.19
C ARG A 113 -8.06 0.73 -6.00
N LYS A 114 -8.30 -0.50 -5.51
CA LYS A 114 -9.65 -0.99 -5.22
C LYS A 114 -10.32 -0.27 -4.05
N GLU A 115 -9.55 0.14 -3.06
CA GLU A 115 -10.03 0.97 -1.96
C GLU A 115 -10.46 2.37 -2.48
N ALA A 116 -9.67 2.97 -3.37
CA ALA A 116 -10.04 4.24 -4.02
C ALA A 116 -11.30 4.11 -4.90
N ASP A 117 -11.44 3.01 -5.66
CA ASP A 117 -12.66 2.70 -6.43
C ASP A 117 -13.88 2.58 -5.50
N LEU A 118 -13.71 1.93 -4.33
CA LEU A 118 -14.76 1.78 -3.33
C LEU A 118 -15.16 3.14 -2.73
N ASP A 119 -14.20 3.98 -2.39
CA ASP A 119 -14.45 5.32 -1.84
C ASP A 119 -15.18 6.22 -2.86
N MET A 120 -14.82 6.13 -4.14
CA MET A 120 -15.54 6.80 -5.21
C MET A 120 -16.99 6.29 -5.32
N ALA A 121 -17.22 4.98 -5.20
CA ALA A 121 -18.56 4.41 -5.21
C ALA A 121 -19.38 4.86 -3.98
N LYS A 122 -18.76 4.91 -2.79
CA LYS A 122 -19.40 5.45 -1.56
C LYS A 122 -19.75 6.93 -1.72
N LEU A 123 -18.86 7.72 -2.30
CA LEU A 123 -19.10 9.14 -2.59
C LEU A 123 -20.30 9.30 -3.55
N ASN A 124 -20.32 8.54 -4.63
CA ASN A 124 -21.45 8.55 -5.56
C ASN A 124 -22.78 8.13 -4.88
N LEU A 125 -22.73 7.13 -4.00
CA LEU A 125 -23.88 6.76 -3.19
C LEU A 125 -24.31 7.88 -2.25
N SER A 126 -23.39 8.62 -1.63
CA SER A 126 -23.72 9.75 -0.76
C SER A 126 -24.45 10.86 -1.50
N TYR A 127 -24.16 11.06 -2.78
CA TYR A 127 -24.87 12.04 -3.61
C TYR A 127 -26.32 11.66 -3.94
N THR A 128 -26.71 10.41 -3.73
CA THR A 128 -28.13 10.01 -3.89
C THR A 128 -29.02 10.50 -2.76
N ILE A 129 -28.43 10.95 -1.64
CA ILE A 129 -29.14 11.50 -0.50
C ILE A 129 -28.82 12.98 -0.40
N VAL A 130 -29.78 13.83 -0.78
CA VAL A 130 -29.63 15.29 -0.69
C VAL A 130 -30.12 15.76 0.67
N THR A 131 -29.20 16.25 1.49
CA THR A 131 -29.51 16.81 2.82
C THR A 131 -29.51 18.33 2.79
N ALA A 132 -30.38 18.94 3.60
CA ALA A 132 -30.39 20.39 3.77
C ALA A 132 -29.09 20.86 4.49
N PRO A 133 -28.34 21.83 3.96
CA PRO A 133 -27.08 22.30 4.56
C PRO A 133 -27.27 23.16 5.81
N TYR A 134 -28.47 23.65 6.08
CA TYR A 134 -28.82 24.46 7.24
C TYR A 134 -30.35 24.43 7.48
N ASP A 135 -30.77 24.86 8.66
CA ASP A 135 -32.17 24.97 9.02
C ASP A 135 -32.83 26.16 8.28
N GLY A 136 -34.01 25.91 7.73
CA GLY A 136 -34.70 26.91 6.95
C GLY A 136 -36.06 26.46 6.43
N TYR A 137 -36.67 27.32 5.65
CA TYR A 137 -37.93 27.01 4.99
C TYR A 137 -37.67 26.57 3.55
N MET A 138 -38.20 25.39 3.20
CA MET A 138 -38.10 24.86 1.85
C MET A 138 -39.10 25.55 0.94
N GLY A 139 -38.64 26.07 -0.17
CA GLY A 139 -39.46 26.63 -1.21
C GLY A 139 -40.25 25.57 -1.99
N ARG A 140 -40.94 26.03 -3.05
CA ARG A 140 -41.73 25.12 -3.89
C ARG A 140 -40.84 24.09 -4.56
N ARG A 141 -41.20 22.82 -4.44
CA ARG A 141 -40.55 21.70 -5.16
C ARG A 141 -40.82 21.84 -6.66
N THR A 142 -39.77 21.77 -7.48
CA THR A 142 -39.85 21.88 -8.93
C THR A 142 -39.83 20.53 -9.65
N LEU A 143 -39.56 19.46 -8.93
CA LEU A 143 -39.38 18.11 -9.48
C LEU A 143 -40.39 17.13 -8.87
N GLU A 144 -40.88 16.23 -9.69
CA GLU A 144 -41.78 15.16 -9.27
C GLU A 144 -41.03 13.78 -9.22
N PRO A 145 -41.44 12.86 -8.33
CA PRO A 145 -40.87 11.51 -8.29
C PRO A 145 -40.96 10.81 -9.65
N GLY A 146 -39.85 10.18 -10.07
CA GLY A 146 -39.73 9.52 -11.39
C GLY A 146 -39.24 10.42 -12.51
N GLN A 147 -39.07 11.73 -12.28
CA GLN A 147 -38.51 12.65 -13.26
C GLN A 147 -36.99 12.52 -13.34
N PHE A 148 -36.45 12.56 -14.55
CA PHE A 148 -35.01 12.60 -14.76
C PHE A 148 -34.43 13.98 -14.39
N VAL A 149 -33.36 14.00 -13.60
CA VAL A 149 -32.69 15.22 -13.14
C VAL A 149 -31.34 15.36 -13.85
N GLN A 150 -31.11 16.51 -14.47
CA GLN A 150 -29.84 16.83 -15.12
C GLN A 150 -28.85 17.42 -14.13
N ALA A 151 -27.56 17.25 -14.41
CA ALA A 151 -26.51 17.88 -13.61
C ALA A 151 -26.67 19.42 -13.62
N GLY A 152 -26.65 20.06 -12.44
CA GLY A 152 -26.85 21.48 -12.29
C GLY A 152 -28.33 21.96 -12.25
N GLN A 153 -29.27 21.04 -12.35
CA GLN A 153 -30.71 21.40 -12.27
C GLN A 153 -31.11 21.72 -10.82
N THR A 154 -31.80 22.82 -10.61
CA THR A 154 -32.29 23.21 -9.30
C THR A 154 -33.45 22.33 -8.87
N ILE A 155 -33.33 21.69 -7.72
CA ILE A 155 -34.38 20.84 -7.13
C ILE A 155 -35.37 21.64 -6.31
N SER A 156 -34.87 22.52 -5.44
CA SER A 156 -35.65 23.38 -4.56
C SER A 156 -34.79 24.52 -4.05
N TYR A 157 -35.41 25.54 -3.46
CA TYR A 157 -34.72 26.65 -2.79
C TYR A 157 -34.88 26.48 -1.29
N LEU A 158 -33.79 26.71 -0.55
CA LEU A 158 -33.81 26.73 0.92
C LEU A 158 -33.57 28.15 1.40
N VAL A 159 -34.51 28.70 2.15
CA VAL A 159 -34.44 30.07 2.69
C VAL A 159 -34.17 29.99 4.18
N ARG A 160 -33.13 30.70 4.66
CA ARG A 160 -32.85 30.80 6.08
C ARG A 160 -33.95 31.61 6.79
N GLY A 161 -34.49 31.05 7.86
CA GLY A 161 -35.58 31.71 8.60
C GLY A 161 -35.14 32.93 9.41
N ASN A 162 -33.88 33.01 9.80
CA ASN A 162 -33.37 34.01 10.76
C ASN A 162 -32.62 35.18 10.09
N ASP A 163 -32.16 35.03 8.84
CA ASP A 163 -31.43 36.10 8.14
C ASP A 163 -32.40 36.92 7.30
N LYS A 164 -32.95 37.94 7.93
CA LYS A 164 -33.81 38.94 7.24
C LYS A 164 -33.05 40.24 7.10
N TRP A 165 -33.00 40.78 5.90
CA TRP A 165 -32.43 42.08 5.63
C TRP A 165 -33.45 42.95 4.87
N ILE A 166 -33.31 44.22 5.03
CA ILE A 166 -34.15 45.22 4.33
C ILE A 166 -33.26 46.05 3.44
N THR A 167 -33.58 46.08 2.16
CA THR A 167 -32.89 46.94 1.21
C THR A 167 -33.75 48.18 1.00
N ALA A 168 -33.26 49.33 1.44
CA ALA A 168 -33.94 50.63 1.27
C ALA A 168 -33.32 51.37 0.09
N ASN A 169 -34.10 51.63 -0.94
CA ASN A 169 -33.69 52.40 -2.11
C ASN A 169 -34.08 53.86 -1.94
N TYR A 170 -33.09 54.74 -1.82
CA TYR A 170 -33.28 56.20 -1.70
C TYR A 170 -32.97 56.90 -3.01
N LYS A 171 -33.71 57.98 -3.30
CA LYS A 171 -33.36 58.86 -4.41
C LYS A 171 -32.15 59.72 -4.03
N GLU A 172 -31.35 60.14 -5.00
CA GLU A 172 -30.17 60.98 -4.80
C GLU A 172 -30.49 62.27 -3.99
N THR A 173 -31.61 62.87 -4.22
CA THR A 173 -32.10 64.08 -3.48
C THR A 173 -32.40 63.81 -2.00
N GLN A 174 -32.56 62.56 -1.58
CA GLN A 174 -32.84 62.16 -0.19
C GLN A 174 -31.57 61.80 0.59
N ILE A 175 -30.49 61.40 -0.10
CA ILE A 175 -29.23 60.96 0.51
C ILE A 175 -28.55 62.06 1.30
N SER A 176 -28.72 63.37 0.89
CA SER A 176 -28.11 64.49 1.57
C SER A 176 -28.58 64.71 3.03
N HIS A 177 -29.69 64.08 3.42
CA HIS A 177 -30.27 64.15 4.77
C HIS A 177 -30.05 62.85 5.59
N ILE A 178 -29.33 61.91 5.06
CA ILE A 178 -29.07 60.61 5.70
C ILE A 178 -27.62 60.54 6.21
N TYR A 179 -27.43 60.23 7.48
CA TYR A 179 -26.13 60.10 8.07
C TYR A 179 -25.99 58.73 8.81
N ILE A 180 -24.75 58.26 8.95
CA ILE A 180 -24.45 56.98 9.62
C ILE A 180 -24.88 57.06 11.10
N GLY A 181 -25.66 56.06 11.57
CA GLY A 181 -26.17 55.99 12.94
C GLY A 181 -27.56 56.63 13.12
N GLN A 182 -28.17 57.16 12.08
CA GLN A 182 -29.54 57.69 12.14
C GLN A 182 -30.57 56.62 12.47
N LYS A 183 -31.45 56.85 13.41
CA LYS A 183 -32.55 55.96 13.76
C LYS A 183 -33.58 55.85 12.64
N VAL A 184 -33.80 54.64 12.17
CA VAL A 184 -34.82 54.40 11.12
C VAL A 184 -35.98 53.61 11.74
N ARG A 185 -37.20 54.05 11.43
CA ARG A 185 -38.41 53.31 11.80
C ARG A 185 -38.92 52.55 10.60
N ILE A 186 -38.94 51.24 10.72
CA ILE A 186 -39.44 50.35 9.68
C ILE A 186 -40.82 49.88 10.10
N LYS A 187 -41.79 50.02 9.21
CA LYS A 187 -43.16 49.54 9.39
C LYS A 187 -43.39 48.47 8.30
N VAL A 188 -43.75 47.26 8.70
CA VAL A 188 -44.11 46.17 7.82
C VAL A 188 -45.59 45.94 8.00
N ASP A 189 -46.33 46.02 6.91
CA ASP A 189 -47.78 45.76 6.89
C ASP A 189 -48.07 44.27 6.74
#